data_4ebb2119c6945250048d703d1dacbfdb
#
_entry.id   4ebb2119c6945250048d703d1dacbfdb
#
_cell.length_a   1.000
_cell.length_b   1.000
_cell.length_c   1.000
_cell.angle_alpha   90.00
_cell.angle_beta   90.00
_cell.angle_gamma   90.00
#
_symmetry.space_group_name_H-M   'P 1'
#
loop_
_entity.id
_entity.type
_entity.pdbx_description
1 polymer ?
#
loop_
_entity_poly.entity_id
_entity_poly.type
_entity_poly.pdbx_seq_one_letter_code
_entity_poly.pdbx_strand_id
1 'polypeptide(L)'
;MRKKKVATEEVQEGATMSLTELKNMSMSVLMELAEKYEIENASSMRKQELIFAMLQACASRSGAIYGDGVLEILPDGYGFLRSPLSSYMPGPDDIYVSPSQIRRFYLRKGDVVSGQIRPPKEGERHFALLKVKEIGFEPPENARHVVLFDNLTPIYPDRKLIMENGEKNLSCRVIDLMSPIGRGQRGVIVAPPRTGKTILLQSIANSINANHPEVYLIVLLIDERPEEVTDMERTVKNAEVISSTFDEPPQRHVQVCEMVLEKAKRLVERKRDVVILLDSITRLGRAYNAVTPSSGRVLSGGLDANALQRPKRFFGAARNIEGGGSLTIIATALIDTGSRMDEVIFEEFKGTGNMEIYLDRHLAEKRVFPAIDINRTGTRKEDLLLSDDVLKRVWILRKILAPMSSIDSMEFLLDKMRGTKSNEEFINAMSK
;
A
#
# COMPACT_ATOMS: atom_id res chain seq x y z
N MET A 1 8.05 7.63 38.74
CA MET A 1 8.08 6.18 38.88
C MET A 1 6.73 5.68 39.37
N ARG A 2 5.85 5.19 38.50
CA ARG A 2 4.65 4.42 38.85
C ARG A 2 4.67 3.16 37.99
N LYS A 3 5.10 2.06 38.62
CA LYS A 3 4.96 0.70 38.04
C LYS A 3 3.46 0.39 37.96
N LYS A 4 2.92 0.30 36.74
CA LYS A 4 1.62 -0.34 36.51
C LYS A 4 1.79 -1.83 36.80
N LYS A 5 1.15 -2.29 37.86
CA LYS A 5 0.91 -3.71 38.13
C LYS A 5 0.04 -4.24 36.98
N VAL A 6 0.61 -5.10 36.15
CA VAL A 6 -0.16 -5.97 35.27
C VAL A 6 -0.80 -7.01 36.18
N ALA A 7 -2.14 -7.00 36.22
CA ALA A 7 -2.90 -7.97 36.93
C ALA A 7 -2.65 -9.37 36.33
N THR A 8 -2.24 -10.30 37.15
CA THR A 8 -2.21 -11.73 36.85
C THR A 8 -3.65 -12.24 36.74
N GLU A 9 -4.23 -12.17 35.54
CA GLU A 9 -5.46 -12.92 35.26
C GLU A 9 -5.07 -14.39 35.03
N GLU A 10 -5.65 -15.26 35.81
CA GLU A 10 -5.62 -16.72 35.64
C GLU A 10 -6.13 -17.04 34.23
N VAL A 11 -5.42 -17.92 33.50
CA VAL A 11 -5.84 -18.38 32.17
C VAL A 11 -7.17 -19.12 32.33
N GLN A 12 -8.27 -18.43 31.99
CA GLN A 12 -9.61 -19.01 32.04
C GLN A 12 -9.74 -20.13 31.02
N GLU A 13 -10.39 -21.25 31.39
CA GLU A 13 -10.88 -22.26 30.47
C GLU A 13 -11.73 -21.57 29.39
N GLY A 14 -11.37 -21.77 28.09
CA GLY A 14 -12.06 -21.11 26.97
C GLY A 14 -11.41 -19.82 26.45
N ALA A 15 -10.16 -19.52 26.84
CA ALA A 15 -9.44 -18.36 26.33
C ALA A 15 -9.37 -18.35 24.79
N THR A 16 -9.64 -17.19 24.19
CA THR A 16 -9.51 -16.99 22.74
C THR A 16 -8.11 -16.52 22.40
N MET A 17 -7.51 -17.06 21.34
CA MET A 17 -6.17 -16.71 20.88
C MET A 17 -6.17 -16.37 19.38
N SER A 18 -5.52 -15.28 19.01
CA SER A 18 -5.39 -14.83 17.61
C SER A 18 -3.98 -15.11 17.09
N LEU A 19 -3.89 -15.86 15.98
CA LEU A 19 -2.63 -16.13 15.29
C LEU A 19 -1.94 -14.82 14.85
N THR A 20 -2.70 -13.87 14.33
CA THR A 20 -2.17 -12.58 13.85
C THR A 20 -1.65 -11.71 15.00
N GLU A 21 -2.35 -11.69 16.14
CA GLU A 21 -1.86 -10.97 17.34
C GLU A 21 -0.55 -11.55 17.84
N LEU A 22 -0.43 -12.88 17.93
CA LEU A 22 0.80 -13.54 18.33
C LEU A 22 1.97 -13.21 17.40
N LYS A 23 1.74 -13.16 16.09
CA LYS A 23 2.77 -12.78 15.12
C LYS A 23 3.30 -11.36 15.32
N ASN A 24 2.44 -10.43 15.73
CA ASN A 24 2.80 -9.03 16.00
C ASN A 24 3.53 -8.81 17.32
N MET A 25 3.47 -9.79 18.25
CA MET A 25 4.13 -9.68 19.56
C MET A 25 5.66 -9.82 19.44
N SER A 26 6.39 -9.15 20.33
CA SER A 26 7.82 -9.34 20.49
C SER A 26 8.13 -10.70 21.11
N MET A 27 9.36 -11.21 20.91
CA MET A 27 9.77 -12.49 21.47
C MET A 27 9.67 -12.52 23.00
N SER A 28 9.97 -11.39 23.68
CA SER A 28 9.86 -11.26 25.14
C SER A 28 8.43 -11.46 25.63
N VAL A 29 7.45 -10.85 24.97
CA VAL A 29 6.02 -10.98 25.32
C VAL A 29 5.52 -12.41 25.03
N LEU A 30 5.96 -13.01 23.92
CA LEU A 30 5.63 -14.39 23.60
C LEU A 30 6.19 -15.37 24.65
N MET A 31 7.38 -15.13 25.18
CA MET A 31 7.98 -15.96 26.24
C MET A 31 7.17 -15.87 27.54
N GLU A 32 6.76 -14.67 27.96
CA GLU A 32 5.89 -14.49 29.14
C GLU A 32 4.54 -15.22 28.98
N LEU A 33 3.97 -15.18 27.76
CA LEU A 33 2.75 -15.93 27.47
C LEU A 33 2.99 -17.46 27.44
N ALA A 34 4.12 -17.90 26.90
CA ALA A 34 4.46 -19.31 26.83
C ALA A 34 4.60 -19.96 28.22
N GLU A 35 5.14 -19.22 29.20
CA GLU A 35 5.18 -19.66 30.60
C GLU A 35 3.78 -19.88 31.18
N LYS A 36 2.81 -18.99 30.87
CA LYS A 36 1.42 -19.14 31.33
C LYS A 36 0.72 -20.36 30.71
N TYR A 37 1.12 -20.73 29.50
CA TYR A 37 0.59 -21.92 28.80
C TYR A 37 1.40 -23.18 29.08
N GLU A 38 2.44 -23.11 29.95
CA GLU A 38 3.30 -24.23 30.36
C GLU A 38 3.99 -24.91 29.18
N ILE A 39 4.47 -24.11 28.20
CA ILE A 39 5.18 -24.61 27.04
C ILE A 39 6.60 -25.01 27.43
N GLU A 40 6.91 -26.31 27.37
CA GLU A 40 8.25 -26.82 27.62
C GLU A 40 9.26 -26.34 26.57
N ASN A 41 10.49 -26.04 27.00
CA ASN A 41 11.59 -25.63 26.12
C ASN A 41 11.32 -24.39 25.26
N ALA A 42 10.41 -23.48 25.66
CA ALA A 42 10.05 -22.27 24.93
C ALA A 42 11.28 -21.42 24.56
N SER A 43 12.31 -21.35 25.42
CA SER A 43 13.54 -20.57 25.21
C SER A 43 14.41 -21.05 24.05
N SER A 44 14.28 -22.32 23.64
CA SER A 44 15.04 -22.91 22.53
C SER A 44 14.29 -22.86 21.19
N MET A 45 13.00 -22.48 21.21
CA MET A 45 12.15 -22.47 20.02
C MET A 45 12.31 -21.16 19.20
N ARG A 46 12.25 -21.29 17.90
CA ARG A 46 12.10 -20.12 17.01
C ARG A 46 10.71 -19.51 17.20
N LYS A 47 10.56 -18.22 16.88
CA LYS A 47 9.30 -17.50 17.04
C LYS A 47 8.08 -18.25 16.45
N GLN A 48 8.21 -18.80 15.26
CA GLN A 48 7.14 -19.55 14.60
C GLN A 48 6.79 -20.85 15.32
N GLU A 49 7.80 -21.60 15.79
CA GLU A 49 7.62 -22.84 16.55
C GLU A 49 6.91 -22.57 17.88
N LEU A 50 7.30 -21.48 18.56
CA LEU A 50 6.68 -21.05 19.80
C LEU A 50 5.21 -20.67 19.62
N ILE A 51 4.89 -19.88 18.58
CA ILE A 51 3.50 -19.52 18.25
C ILE A 51 2.68 -20.79 17.96
N PHE A 52 3.24 -21.73 17.21
CA PHE A 52 2.57 -23.00 16.90
C PHE A 52 2.26 -23.81 18.17
N ALA A 53 3.25 -23.98 19.07
CA ALA A 53 3.08 -24.68 20.33
C ALA A 53 2.02 -24.01 21.22
N MET A 54 2.01 -22.68 21.29
CA MET A 54 1.03 -21.92 22.04
C MET A 54 -0.39 -22.12 21.52
N LEU A 55 -0.56 -22.12 20.18
CA LEU A 55 -1.87 -22.36 19.56
C LEU A 55 -2.35 -23.80 19.79
N GLN A 56 -1.45 -24.79 19.75
CA GLN A 56 -1.81 -26.18 20.10
C GLN A 56 -2.23 -26.29 21.58
N ALA A 57 -1.50 -25.67 22.49
CA ALA A 57 -1.85 -25.69 23.90
C ALA A 57 -3.19 -24.99 24.17
N CYS A 58 -3.49 -23.87 23.48
CA CYS A 58 -4.80 -23.23 23.53
C CYS A 58 -5.92 -24.16 23.05
N ALA A 59 -5.74 -24.83 21.90
CA ALA A 59 -6.72 -25.75 21.37
C ALA A 59 -6.97 -26.95 22.29
N SER A 60 -5.92 -27.49 22.96
CA SER A 60 -6.02 -28.61 23.90
C SER A 60 -6.81 -28.26 25.15
N ARG A 61 -6.81 -26.98 25.56
CA ARG A 61 -7.57 -26.45 26.70
C ARG A 61 -8.99 -25.95 26.30
N SER A 62 -9.53 -26.46 25.18
CA SER A 62 -10.83 -26.05 24.64
C SER A 62 -10.96 -24.58 24.25
N GLY A 63 -9.85 -23.89 24.06
CA GLY A 63 -9.80 -22.50 23.61
C GLY A 63 -10.10 -22.38 22.10
N ALA A 64 -10.70 -21.27 21.72
CA ALA A 64 -10.95 -20.95 20.31
C ALA A 64 -9.77 -20.21 19.70
N ILE A 65 -9.25 -20.72 18.57
CA ILE A 65 -8.19 -20.06 17.82
C ILE A 65 -8.79 -19.32 16.65
N TYR A 66 -8.36 -18.08 16.47
CA TYR A 66 -8.73 -17.24 15.34
C TYR A 66 -7.51 -16.91 14.48
N GLY A 67 -7.77 -16.78 13.18
CA GLY A 67 -6.77 -16.34 12.21
C GLY A 67 -7.42 -15.55 11.09
N ASP A 68 -6.62 -14.72 10.45
CA ASP A 68 -7.01 -13.92 9.30
C ASP A 68 -5.88 -13.90 8.25
N GLY A 69 -6.24 -13.51 7.05
CA GLY A 69 -5.30 -13.36 5.95
C GLY A 69 -6.01 -13.01 4.66
N VAL A 70 -5.21 -12.89 3.61
CA VAL A 70 -5.68 -12.62 2.26
C VAL A 70 -5.73 -13.90 1.46
N LEU A 71 -6.87 -14.21 0.88
CA LEU A 71 -7.10 -15.46 0.18
C LEU A 71 -6.34 -15.51 -1.16
N GLU A 72 -5.45 -16.47 -1.29
CA GLU A 72 -4.91 -16.94 -2.56
C GLU A 72 -5.58 -18.24 -2.94
N ILE A 73 -6.15 -18.33 -4.14
CA ILE A 73 -6.78 -19.54 -4.66
C ILE A 73 -5.81 -20.19 -5.64
N LEU A 74 -5.52 -21.47 -5.45
CA LEU A 74 -4.67 -22.26 -6.32
C LEU A 74 -5.46 -22.92 -7.47
N PRO A 75 -4.80 -23.34 -8.55
CA PRO A 75 -5.47 -23.94 -9.72
C PRO A 75 -6.37 -25.15 -9.38
N ASP A 76 -6.02 -25.91 -8.33
CA ASP A 76 -6.77 -27.07 -7.86
C ASP A 76 -8.09 -26.70 -7.11
N GLY A 77 -8.36 -25.39 -6.97
CA GLY A 77 -9.63 -24.90 -6.42
C GLY A 77 -9.68 -24.80 -4.88
N TYR A 78 -8.62 -25.15 -4.17
CA TYR A 78 -8.46 -24.82 -2.75
C TYR A 78 -7.64 -23.53 -2.60
N GLY A 79 -7.57 -22.99 -1.38
CA GLY A 79 -6.82 -21.76 -1.15
C GLY A 79 -6.09 -21.73 0.18
N PHE A 80 -5.29 -20.65 0.34
CA PHE A 80 -4.62 -20.32 1.58
C PHE A 80 -4.86 -18.86 1.94
N LEU A 81 -5.06 -18.59 3.22
CA LEU A 81 -5.00 -17.22 3.75
C LEU A 81 -3.54 -16.87 3.98
N ARG A 82 -3.02 -15.95 3.18
CA ARG A 82 -1.64 -15.47 3.24
C ARG A 82 -1.52 -14.27 4.17
N SER A 83 -0.45 -14.21 4.91
CA SER A 83 -0.19 -13.11 5.83
C SER A 83 0.43 -11.90 5.12
N PRO A 84 -0.07 -10.66 5.36
CA PRO A 84 0.60 -9.46 4.90
C PRO A 84 1.98 -9.27 5.54
N LEU A 85 2.20 -9.78 6.77
CA LEU A 85 3.49 -9.71 7.46
C LEU A 85 4.62 -10.47 6.75
N SER A 86 4.29 -11.44 5.92
CA SER A 86 5.23 -12.17 5.05
C SER A 86 5.12 -11.72 3.59
N SER A 87 4.57 -10.55 3.32
CA SER A 87 4.31 -10.05 1.96
C SER A 87 3.63 -11.09 1.08
N TYR A 88 2.67 -11.83 1.65
CA TYR A 88 1.90 -12.91 1.02
C TYR A 88 2.74 -14.11 0.54
N MET A 89 3.96 -14.28 1.06
CA MET A 89 4.76 -15.49 0.77
C MET A 89 4.11 -16.74 1.36
N PRO A 90 4.17 -17.88 0.65
CA PRO A 90 3.83 -19.17 1.21
C PRO A 90 4.65 -19.44 2.47
N GLY A 91 3.97 -19.82 3.53
CA GLY A 91 4.58 -20.10 4.83
C GLY A 91 3.91 -21.26 5.57
N PRO A 92 4.58 -21.82 6.60
CA PRO A 92 4.04 -22.93 7.38
C PRO A 92 2.79 -22.54 8.19
N ASP A 93 2.61 -21.27 8.43
CA ASP A 93 1.53 -20.66 9.19
C ASP A 93 0.38 -20.13 8.31
N ASP A 94 0.36 -20.52 7.03
CA ASP A 94 -0.78 -20.26 6.16
C ASP A 94 -1.99 -21.10 6.58
N ILE A 95 -3.17 -20.52 6.40
CA ILE A 95 -4.42 -21.16 6.80
C ILE A 95 -5.09 -21.74 5.56
N TYR A 96 -5.24 -23.05 5.53
CA TYR A 96 -5.93 -23.76 4.44
C TYR A 96 -7.41 -23.42 4.39
N VAL A 97 -7.92 -23.15 3.19
CA VAL A 97 -9.33 -22.92 2.90
C VAL A 97 -9.82 -23.95 1.90
N SER A 98 -10.85 -24.71 2.27
CA SER A 98 -11.37 -25.79 1.44
C SER A 98 -12.16 -25.26 0.22
N PRO A 99 -12.22 -26.03 -0.90
CA PRO A 99 -13.04 -25.67 -2.06
C PRO A 99 -14.54 -25.50 -1.72
N SER A 100 -15.02 -26.24 -0.73
CA SER A 100 -16.41 -26.12 -0.26
C SER A 100 -16.69 -24.80 0.41
N GLN A 101 -15.76 -24.29 1.23
CA GLN A 101 -15.87 -22.96 1.85
C GLN A 101 -15.77 -21.85 0.81
N ILE A 102 -14.84 -21.95 -0.15
CA ILE A 102 -14.68 -21.01 -1.25
C ILE A 102 -16.01 -20.88 -2.01
N ARG A 103 -16.63 -21.98 -2.40
CA ARG A 103 -17.93 -22.00 -3.10
C ARG A 103 -19.06 -21.49 -2.23
N ARG A 104 -19.13 -21.93 -0.97
CA ARG A 104 -20.22 -21.56 -0.06
C ARG A 104 -20.32 -20.08 0.21
N PHE A 105 -19.17 -19.42 0.38
CA PHE A 105 -19.06 -17.99 0.72
C PHE A 105 -18.73 -17.11 -0.49
N TYR A 106 -18.68 -17.66 -1.70
CA TYR A 106 -18.34 -16.94 -2.93
C TYR A 106 -16.99 -16.21 -2.83
N LEU A 107 -16.02 -16.84 -2.14
CA LEU A 107 -14.71 -16.25 -1.92
C LEU A 107 -13.94 -16.14 -3.22
N ARG A 108 -13.17 -15.06 -3.35
CA ARG A 108 -12.32 -14.79 -4.51
C ARG A 108 -10.91 -14.46 -4.07
N LYS A 109 -9.97 -14.59 -4.99
CA LYS A 109 -8.58 -14.15 -4.77
C LYS A 109 -8.58 -12.70 -4.31
N GLY A 110 -7.81 -12.41 -3.24
CA GLY A 110 -7.72 -11.08 -2.65
C GLY A 110 -8.72 -10.79 -1.53
N ASP A 111 -9.72 -11.64 -1.29
CA ASP A 111 -10.61 -11.46 -0.14
C ASP A 111 -9.83 -11.53 1.18
N VAL A 112 -10.05 -10.55 2.05
CA VAL A 112 -9.58 -10.57 3.43
C VAL A 112 -10.55 -11.41 4.23
N VAL A 113 -10.12 -12.53 4.75
CA VAL A 113 -10.98 -13.47 5.48
C VAL A 113 -10.46 -13.65 6.88
N SER A 114 -11.33 -13.51 7.87
CA SER A 114 -11.07 -13.87 9.26
C SER A 114 -12.03 -14.95 9.75
N GLY A 115 -11.56 -15.79 10.66
CA GLY A 115 -12.41 -16.84 11.19
C GLY A 115 -11.74 -17.73 12.22
N GLN A 116 -12.52 -18.66 12.73
CA GLN A 116 -12.03 -19.72 13.62
C GLN A 116 -11.21 -20.74 12.82
N ILE A 117 -10.04 -21.07 13.32
CA ILE A 117 -9.14 -22.06 12.73
C ILE A 117 -8.90 -23.23 13.68
N ARG A 118 -8.40 -24.32 13.16
CA ARG A 118 -7.94 -25.47 13.93
C ARG A 118 -6.47 -25.79 13.61
N PRO A 119 -5.75 -26.38 14.57
CA PRO A 119 -4.42 -26.92 14.31
C PRO A 119 -4.43 -28.02 13.22
N PRO A 120 -3.28 -28.26 12.59
CA PRO A 120 -3.13 -29.39 11.67
C PRO A 120 -3.42 -30.71 12.39
N LYS A 121 -4.09 -31.64 11.69
CA LYS A 121 -4.24 -33.03 12.10
C LYS A 121 -3.00 -33.81 11.70
N GLU A 122 -2.93 -35.10 12.16
CA GLU A 122 -1.89 -36.00 11.73
C GLU A 122 -1.83 -36.13 10.19
N GLY A 123 -0.67 -35.84 9.61
CA GLY A 123 -0.46 -35.79 8.16
C GLY A 123 -0.77 -34.45 7.49
N GLU A 124 -1.36 -33.47 8.17
CA GLU A 124 -1.57 -32.11 7.67
C GLU A 124 -0.38 -31.21 8.05
N ARG A 125 -0.10 -30.18 7.22
CA ARG A 125 1.01 -29.23 7.45
C ARG A 125 0.55 -27.84 7.88
N HIS A 126 -0.71 -27.50 7.60
CA HIS A 126 -1.22 -26.14 7.76
C HIS A 126 -2.44 -26.10 8.70
N PHE A 127 -2.63 -24.99 9.37
CA PHE A 127 -3.90 -24.69 10.02
C PHE A 127 -5.04 -24.76 9.00
N ALA A 128 -6.24 -25.07 9.45
CA ALA A 128 -7.41 -25.10 8.56
C ALA A 128 -8.53 -24.20 9.08
N LEU A 129 -9.12 -23.42 8.18
CA LEU A 129 -10.29 -22.59 8.48
C LEU A 129 -11.50 -23.49 8.80
N LEU A 130 -12.09 -23.31 9.98
CA LEU A 130 -13.28 -24.02 10.41
C LEU A 130 -14.54 -23.23 10.10
N LYS A 131 -14.58 -21.97 10.57
CA LYS A 131 -15.76 -21.12 10.46
C LYS A 131 -15.32 -19.71 10.04
N VAL A 132 -15.88 -19.24 8.94
CA VAL A 132 -15.70 -17.84 8.51
C VAL A 132 -16.47 -16.93 9.44
N LYS A 133 -15.80 -15.91 9.98
CA LYS A 133 -16.38 -14.87 10.85
C LYS A 133 -16.64 -13.60 10.06
N GLU A 134 -15.68 -13.17 9.26
CA GLU A 134 -15.76 -11.94 8.46
C GLU A 134 -15.11 -12.12 7.09
N ILE A 135 -15.61 -11.39 6.11
CA ILE A 135 -15.04 -11.27 4.76
C ILE A 135 -14.96 -9.78 4.41
N GLY A 136 -13.73 -9.26 4.22
CA GLY A 136 -13.53 -7.82 3.98
C GLY A 136 -13.98 -6.95 5.14
N PHE A 137 -13.81 -7.43 6.38
CA PHE A 137 -14.20 -6.79 7.63
C PHE A 137 -15.74 -6.63 7.82
N GLU A 138 -16.52 -7.46 7.13
CA GLU A 138 -17.98 -7.49 7.22
C GLU A 138 -18.48 -8.92 7.45
N PRO A 139 -19.72 -9.08 7.97
CA PRO A 139 -20.34 -10.40 8.10
C PRO A 139 -20.41 -11.15 6.77
N PRO A 140 -20.22 -12.49 6.76
CA PRO A 140 -20.16 -13.28 5.52
C PRO A 140 -21.46 -13.21 4.67
N GLU A 141 -22.58 -12.89 5.27
CA GLU A 141 -23.87 -12.76 4.59
C GLU A 141 -23.85 -11.65 3.53
N ASN A 142 -23.09 -10.58 3.76
CA ASN A 142 -22.95 -9.45 2.84
C ASN A 142 -22.17 -9.83 1.57
N ALA A 143 -21.37 -10.90 1.59
CA ALA A 143 -20.52 -11.28 0.46
C ALA A 143 -21.31 -11.61 -0.83
N ARG A 144 -22.58 -12.00 -0.72
CA ARG A 144 -23.43 -12.36 -1.88
C ARG A 144 -23.92 -11.17 -2.70
N HIS A 145 -23.92 -9.97 -2.10
CA HIS A 145 -24.51 -8.77 -2.70
C HIS A 145 -23.45 -7.78 -3.20
N VAL A 146 -22.19 -8.19 -3.23
CA VAL A 146 -21.08 -7.34 -3.65
C VAL A 146 -21.00 -7.26 -5.17
N VAL A 147 -21.05 -6.04 -5.72
CA VAL A 147 -20.86 -5.77 -7.15
C VAL A 147 -19.37 -5.94 -7.49
N LEU A 148 -19.08 -6.68 -8.57
CA LEU A 148 -17.71 -6.90 -9.01
C LEU A 148 -17.03 -5.58 -9.41
N PHE A 149 -15.75 -5.44 -9.09
CA PHE A 149 -14.96 -4.24 -9.37
C PHE A 149 -15.06 -3.79 -10.84
N ASP A 150 -15.03 -4.71 -11.78
CA ASP A 150 -15.09 -4.41 -13.21
C ASP A 150 -16.46 -3.90 -13.67
N ASN A 151 -17.50 -4.12 -12.88
CA ASN A 151 -18.87 -3.65 -13.15
C ASN A 151 -19.19 -2.32 -12.43
N LEU A 152 -18.27 -1.79 -11.63
CA LEU A 152 -18.45 -0.51 -10.95
C LEU A 152 -18.23 0.65 -11.91
N THR A 153 -19.09 1.68 -11.84
CA THR A 153 -19.00 2.86 -12.71
C THR A 153 -17.87 3.78 -12.27
N PRO A 154 -16.81 3.99 -13.09
CA PRO A 154 -15.72 4.89 -12.75
C PRO A 154 -16.13 6.34 -12.98
N ILE A 155 -15.76 7.21 -12.05
CA ILE A 155 -15.90 8.67 -12.14
C ILE A 155 -14.56 9.37 -11.92
N TYR A 156 -14.47 10.66 -12.26
CA TYR A 156 -13.29 11.45 -11.93
C TYR A 156 -13.11 11.60 -10.41
N PRO A 157 -11.86 11.70 -9.92
CA PRO A 157 -11.61 12.08 -8.53
C PRO A 157 -12.26 13.43 -8.19
N ASP A 158 -13.18 13.43 -7.23
CA ASP A 158 -13.96 14.58 -6.78
C ASP A 158 -13.81 14.87 -5.28
N ARG A 159 -13.16 13.96 -4.54
CA ARG A 159 -12.86 14.10 -3.12
C ARG A 159 -11.34 14.15 -2.92
N LYS A 160 -10.85 15.29 -2.46
CA LYS A 160 -9.43 15.50 -2.21
C LYS A 160 -8.94 14.65 -1.03
N LEU A 161 -7.74 14.09 -1.17
CA LEU A 161 -6.92 13.59 -0.08
C LEU A 161 -6.04 14.74 0.40
N ILE A 162 -6.29 15.25 1.59
CA ILE A 162 -5.54 16.38 2.17
C ILE A 162 -4.16 15.88 2.58
N MET A 163 -3.11 16.45 1.96
CA MET A 163 -1.72 16.11 2.27
C MET A 163 -1.12 17.03 3.32
N GLU A 164 -1.63 18.22 3.49
CA GLU A 164 -1.14 19.16 4.50
C GLU A 164 -1.23 18.56 5.89
N ASN A 165 -0.06 18.37 6.51
CA ASN A 165 0.08 17.77 7.84
C ASN A 165 1.13 18.56 8.64
N GLY A 166 0.70 19.69 9.20
CA GLY A 166 1.51 20.60 10.00
C GLY A 166 2.38 21.56 9.20
N GLU A 167 2.78 22.63 9.87
CA GLU A 167 3.49 23.79 9.31
C GLU A 167 4.81 23.44 8.62
N LYS A 168 5.56 22.48 9.20
CA LYS A 168 6.90 22.12 8.75
C LYS A 168 6.95 21.19 7.54
N ASN A 169 5.85 20.52 7.22
CA ASN A 169 5.80 19.60 6.08
C ASN A 169 5.51 20.34 4.76
N LEU A 170 6.47 21.14 4.32
CA LEU A 170 6.34 21.93 3.09
C LEU A 170 6.13 21.06 1.85
N SER A 171 6.68 19.81 1.84
CA SER A 171 6.50 18.90 0.71
C SER A 171 5.03 18.60 0.45
N CYS A 172 4.30 18.23 1.48
CA CYS A 172 2.87 17.91 1.38
C CYS A 172 2.01 19.16 1.15
N ARG A 173 2.41 20.31 1.69
CA ARG A 173 1.77 21.60 1.43
C ARG A 173 1.88 22.00 -0.05
N VAL A 174 3.07 21.81 -0.64
CA VAL A 174 3.30 22.06 -2.08
C VAL A 174 2.45 21.14 -2.94
N ILE A 175 2.38 19.84 -2.61
CA ILE A 175 1.55 18.87 -3.34
C ILE A 175 0.09 19.27 -3.31
N ASP A 176 -0.43 19.66 -2.17
CA ASP A 176 -1.83 20.07 -2.01
C ASP A 176 -2.25 21.26 -2.89
N LEU A 177 -1.31 22.15 -3.20
CA LEU A 177 -1.55 23.32 -4.05
C LEU A 177 -1.25 23.05 -5.52
N MET A 178 -0.12 22.39 -5.81
CA MET A 178 0.40 22.27 -7.18
C MET A 178 -0.01 20.95 -7.86
N SER A 179 -0.33 19.91 -7.10
CA SER A 179 -0.71 18.62 -7.65
C SER A 179 -1.65 17.89 -6.67
N PRO A 180 -2.86 18.45 -6.44
CA PRO A 180 -3.79 17.87 -5.48
C PRO A 180 -4.11 16.42 -5.85
N ILE A 181 -4.13 15.56 -4.83
CA ILE A 181 -4.43 14.13 -4.97
C ILE A 181 -5.90 13.92 -4.61
N GLY A 182 -6.65 13.33 -5.50
CA GLY A 182 -8.04 12.92 -5.25
C GLY A 182 -8.18 11.43 -5.00
N ARG A 183 -9.26 11.02 -4.33
CA ARG A 183 -9.63 9.61 -4.17
C ARG A 183 -9.94 9.03 -5.54
N GLY A 184 -9.24 7.94 -5.90
CA GLY A 184 -9.30 7.37 -7.25
C GLY A 184 -8.25 7.94 -8.21
N GLN A 185 -7.30 8.76 -7.72
CA GLN A 185 -6.23 9.34 -8.53
C GLN A 185 -5.29 8.28 -9.08
N ARG A 186 -4.85 8.48 -10.32
CA ARG A 186 -3.84 7.68 -10.97
C ARG A 186 -2.61 8.56 -11.22
N GLY A 187 -1.72 8.62 -10.19
CA GLY A 187 -0.59 9.55 -10.16
C GLY A 187 0.75 8.88 -10.43
N VAL A 188 1.64 9.63 -11.09
CA VAL A 188 3.03 9.23 -11.30
C VAL A 188 3.95 10.26 -10.67
N ILE A 189 4.88 9.80 -9.83
CA ILE A 189 6.00 10.59 -9.33
C ILE A 189 7.21 10.24 -10.20
N VAL A 190 7.58 11.16 -11.07
CA VAL A 190 8.70 11.02 -12.00
C VAL A 190 9.98 11.42 -11.29
N ALA A 191 10.87 10.46 -11.05
CA ALA A 191 12.01 10.65 -10.17
C ALA A 191 13.33 10.24 -10.81
N PRO A 192 14.23 11.19 -11.10
CA PRO A 192 15.64 10.88 -11.30
C PRO A 192 16.28 10.30 -10.02
N PRO A 193 17.39 9.55 -10.13
CA PRO A 193 18.09 9.04 -8.96
C PRO A 193 18.50 10.15 -7.97
N ARG A 194 18.40 9.87 -6.65
CA ARG A 194 18.83 10.75 -5.55
C ARG A 194 18.06 12.07 -5.42
N THR A 195 16.81 12.13 -5.83
CA THR A 195 15.96 13.32 -5.73
C THR A 195 15.05 13.36 -4.50
N GLY A 196 15.20 12.42 -3.57
CA GLY A 196 14.38 12.36 -2.35
C GLY A 196 13.03 11.65 -2.54
N LYS A 197 12.90 10.81 -3.56
CA LYS A 197 11.70 10.02 -3.88
C LYS A 197 11.11 9.31 -2.65
N THR A 198 11.91 8.54 -1.91
CA THR A 198 11.48 7.74 -0.76
C THR A 198 10.95 8.61 0.38
N ILE A 199 11.63 9.74 0.67
CA ILE A 199 11.21 10.71 1.68
C ILE A 199 9.86 11.35 1.31
N LEU A 200 9.66 11.64 0.03
CA LEU A 200 8.39 12.18 -0.45
C LEU A 200 7.24 11.17 -0.28
N LEU A 201 7.47 9.90 -0.63
CA LEU A 201 6.49 8.83 -0.42
C LEU A 201 6.15 8.63 1.05
N GLN A 202 7.16 8.64 1.94
CA GLN A 202 6.95 8.58 3.40
C GLN A 202 6.12 9.77 3.89
N SER A 203 6.39 10.97 3.39
CA SER A 203 5.63 12.17 3.72
C SER A 203 4.16 12.07 3.29
N ILE A 204 3.92 11.59 2.07
CA ILE A 204 2.56 11.34 1.54
C ILE A 204 1.84 10.28 2.39
N ALA A 205 2.51 9.15 2.68
CA ALA A 205 1.95 8.08 3.49
C ALA A 205 1.55 8.55 4.89
N ASN A 206 2.44 9.29 5.57
CA ASN A 206 2.17 9.80 6.90
C ASN A 206 1.06 10.86 6.91
N SER A 207 0.96 11.68 5.86
CA SER A 207 -0.14 12.64 5.72
C SER A 207 -1.48 11.95 5.51
N ILE A 208 -1.54 10.90 4.70
CA ILE A 208 -2.75 10.09 4.53
C ILE A 208 -3.16 9.45 5.86
N ASN A 209 -2.22 8.84 6.58
CA ASN A 209 -2.51 8.23 7.89
C ASN A 209 -3.03 9.23 8.93
N ALA A 210 -2.50 10.46 8.92
CA ALA A 210 -2.88 11.49 9.89
C ALA A 210 -4.24 12.11 9.56
N ASN A 211 -4.49 12.41 8.28
CA ASN A 211 -5.65 13.18 7.85
C ASN A 211 -6.84 12.28 7.43
N HIS A 212 -6.56 11.03 7.03
CA HIS A 212 -7.53 10.09 6.46
C HIS A 212 -7.41 8.70 7.10
N PRO A 213 -7.63 8.54 8.41
CA PRO A 213 -7.50 7.25 9.11
C PRO A 213 -8.49 6.20 8.61
N GLU A 214 -9.55 6.58 7.90
CA GLU A 214 -10.53 5.70 7.28
C GLU A 214 -10.02 5.04 5.98
N VAL A 215 -8.96 5.59 5.38
CA VAL A 215 -8.38 5.10 4.13
C VAL A 215 -7.49 3.89 4.41
N TYR A 216 -7.67 2.83 3.61
CA TYR A 216 -6.81 1.67 3.67
C TYR A 216 -5.52 1.94 2.87
N LEU A 217 -4.43 2.17 3.57
CA LEU A 217 -3.14 2.51 2.96
C LEU A 217 -2.27 1.28 2.79
N ILE A 218 -1.83 1.03 1.56
CA ILE A 218 -0.85 0.00 1.20
C ILE A 218 0.38 0.67 0.61
N VAL A 219 1.56 0.34 1.12
CA VAL A 219 2.84 0.71 0.52
C VAL A 219 3.43 -0.55 -0.12
N LEU A 220 3.60 -0.52 -1.43
CA LEU A 220 4.09 -1.65 -2.22
C LEU A 220 5.49 -1.34 -2.76
N LEU A 221 6.49 -2.06 -2.25
CA LEU A 221 7.90 -1.89 -2.60
C LEU A 221 8.34 -3.07 -3.48
N ILE A 222 8.69 -2.80 -4.74
CA ILE A 222 9.06 -3.83 -5.71
C ILE A 222 10.51 -3.64 -6.14
N ASP A 223 11.33 -4.68 -5.95
CA ASP A 223 12.76 -4.70 -6.29
C ASP A 223 13.54 -3.58 -5.58
N GLU A 224 13.10 -3.21 -4.36
CA GLU A 224 13.77 -2.24 -3.50
C GLU A 224 14.74 -2.93 -2.53
N ARG A 225 15.58 -2.14 -1.86
CA ARG A 225 16.60 -2.66 -0.93
C ARG A 225 15.96 -2.99 0.42
N PRO A 226 16.43 -4.06 1.12
CA PRO A 226 15.91 -4.45 2.43
C PRO A 226 15.97 -3.33 3.48
N GLU A 227 17.03 -2.50 3.45
CA GLU A 227 17.15 -1.35 4.36
C GLU A 227 16.11 -0.26 4.09
N GLU A 228 15.70 -0.04 2.82
CA GLU A 228 14.64 0.91 2.46
C GLU A 228 13.26 0.38 2.88
N VAL A 229 13.05 -0.94 2.80
CA VAL A 229 11.84 -1.60 3.31
C VAL A 229 11.73 -1.40 4.82
N THR A 230 12.79 -1.69 5.57
CA THR A 230 12.81 -1.54 7.02
C THR A 230 12.59 -0.09 7.45
N ASP A 231 13.17 0.87 6.72
CA ASP A 231 12.97 2.30 6.98
C ASP A 231 11.52 2.72 6.76
N MET A 232 10.89 2.23 5.68
CA MET A 232 9.48 2.48 5.39
C MET A 232 8.57 1.92 6.50
N GLU A 233 8.78 0.67 6.93
CA GLU A 233 8.01 0.03 8.01
C GLU A 233 8.14 0.78 9.36
N ARG A 234 9.31 1.33 9.63
CA ARG A 234 9.57 2.10 10.86
C ARG A 234 8.96 3.49 10.81
N THR A 235 9.00 4.14 9.66
CA THR A 235 8.59 5.53 9.47
C THR A 235 7.09 5.65 9.23
N VAL A 236 6.49 4.72 8.48
CA VAL A 236 5.05 4.74 8.14
C VAL A 236 4.31 3.76 9.04
N LYS A 237 3.71 4.29 10.11
CA LYS A 237 2.83 3.51 11.01
C LYS A 237 1.43 3.41 10.38
N ASN A 238 0.65 2.43 10.80
CA ASN A 238 -0.74 2.22 10.35
C ASN A 238 -0.92 2.06 8.82
N ALA A 239 0.11 1.62 8.12
CA ALA A 239 0.03 1.21 6.72
C ALA A 239 0.43 -0.25 6.59
N GLU A 240 -0.13 -0.92 5.60
CA GLU A 240 0.31 -2.25 5.22
C GLU A 240 1.50 -2.10 4.26
N VAL A 241 2.71 -2.37 4.77
CA VAL A 241 3.93 -2.36 3.94
C VAL A 241 4.16 -3.75 3.39
N ILE A 242 4.07 -3.87 2.09
CA ILE A 242 4.28 -5.12 1.34
C ILE A 242 5.50 -4.94 0.45
N SER A 243 6.41 -5.88 0.49
CA SER A 243 7.67 -5.78 -0.25
C SER A 243 8.03 -7.07 -0.97
N SER A 244 8.80 -6.91 -2.03
CA SER A 244 9.57 -7.95 -2.68
C SER A 244 10.91 -7.32 -3.06
N THR A 245 11.96 -7.70 -2.33
CA THR A 245 13.28 -7.10 -2.39
C THR A 245 14.09 -7.56 -3.60
N PHE A 246 15.15 -6.84 -3.95
CA PHE A 246 15.94 -7.04 -5.18
C PHE A 246 16.59 -8.44 -5.29
N ASP A 247 16.76 -9.14 -4.19
CA ASP A 247 17.30 -10.49 -4.11
C ASP A 247 16.28 -11.59 -4.44
N GLU A 248 14.97 -11.22 -4.56
CA GLU A 248 13.92 -12.14 -4.95
C GLU A 248 13.76 -12.24 -6.48
N PRO A 249 13.27 -13.37 -6.99
CA PRO A 249 13.08 -13.56 -8.43
C PRO A 249 11.93 -12.71 -8.99
N PRO A 250 11.95 -12.32 -10.28
CA PRO A 250 10.92 -11.48 -10.91
C PRO A 250 9.49 -12.04 -10.79
N GLN A 251 9.33 -13.36 -10.77
CA GLN A 251 8.03 -14.02 -10.56
C GLN A 251 7.40 -13.63 -9.23
N ARG A 252 8.24 -13.44 -8.20
CA ARG A 252 7.80 -13.03 -6.87
C ARG A 252 7.28 -11.59 -6.88
N HIS A 253 7.98 -10.68 -7.55
CA HIS A 253 7.53 -9.28 -7.71
C HIS A 253 6.14 -9.21 -8.34
N VAL A 254 5.93 -10.01 -9.39
CA VAL A 254 4.63 -10.09 -10.08
C VAL A 254 3.55 -10.67 -9.16
N GLN A 255 3.82 -11.78 -8.46
CA GLN A 255 2.86 -12.43 -7.56
C GLN A 255 2.38 -11.50 -6.45
N VAL A 256 3.31 -10.80 -5.79
CA VAL A 256 3.00 -9.85 -4.72
C VAL A 256 2.13 -8.71 -5.23
N CYS A 257 2.49 -8.14 -6.38
CA CYS A 257 1.74 -7.07 -7.01
C CYS A 257 0.31 -7.48 -7.36
N GLU A 258 0.13 -8.70 -7.92
CA GLU A 258 -1.19 -9.23 -8.24
C GLU A 258 -2.03 -9.47 -6.98
N MET A 259 -1.44 -9.96 -5.88
CA MET A 259 -2.13 -10.15 -4.61
C MET A 259 -2.62 -8.81 -4.03
N VAL A 260 -1.75 -7.80 -4.02
CA VAL A 260 -2.09 -6.45 -3.56
C VAL A 260 -3.23 -5.86 -4.38
N LEU A 261 -3.17 -5.97 -5.71
CA LEU A 261 -4.22 -5.45 -6.58
C LEU A 261 -5.57 -6.13 -6.34
N GLU A 262 -5.59 -7.47 -6.26
CA GLU A 262 -6.83 -8.20 -6.03
C GLU A 262 -7.41 -7.88 -4.65
N LYS A 263 -6.57 -7.76 -3.60
CA LYS A 263 -7.01 -7.29 -2.28
C LYS A 263 -7.63 -5.90 -2.35
N ALA A 264 -6.95 -4.95 -3.00
CA ALA A 264 -7.45 -3.59 -3.16
C ALA A 264 -8.81 -3.55 -3.85
N LYS A 265 -8.99 -4.31 -4.95
CA LYS A 265 -10.28 -4.44 -5.63
C LYS A 265 -11.37 -4.98 -4.71
N ARG A 266 -11.10 -6.02 -3.91
CA ARG A 266 -12.08 -6.59 -2.94
C ARG A 266 -12.51 -5.58 -1.90
N LEU A 267 -11.57 -4.74 -1.42
CA LEU A 267 -11.88 -3.67 -0.47
C LEU A 267 -12.74 -2.56 -1.10
N VAL A 268 -12.43 -2.16 -2.34
CA VAL A 268 -13.21 -1.13 -3.07
C VAL A 268 -14.63 -1.62 -3.37
N GLU A 269 -14.81 -2.89 -3.73
CA GLU A 269 -16.15 -3.50 -3.92
C GLU A 269 -17.02 -3.38 -2.65
N ARG A 270 -16.39 -3.25 -1.48
CA ARG A 270 -17.05 -3.01 -0.18
C ARG A 270 -17.05 -1.53 0.21
N LYS A 271 -16.98 -0.64 -0.78
CA LYS A 271 -17.06 0.82 -0.62
C LYS A 271 -15.95 1.42 0.24
N ARG A 272 -14.79 0.73 0.38
CA ARG A 272 -13.65 1.30 1.07
C ARG A 272 -12.80 2.14 0.13
N ASP A 273 -12.23 3.19 0.66
CA ASP A 273 -11.23 3.99 -0.04
C ASP A 273 -9.84 3.37 0.21
N VAL A 274 -9.16 2.99 -0.87
CA VAL A 274 -7.85 2.32 -0.82
C VAL A 274 -6.82 3.18 -1.54
N VAL A 275 -5.66 3.36 -0.93
CA VAL A 275 -4.50 4.01 -1.55
C VAL A 275 -3.35 3.02 -1.63
N ILE A 276 -2.77 2.87 -2.81
CA ILE A 276 -1.53 2.13 -3.05
C ILE A 276 -0.43 3.13 -3.41
N LEU A 277 0.63 3.17 -2.61
CA LEU A 277 1.87 3.86 -2.95
C LEU A 277 2.85 2.81 -3.48
N LEU A 278 3.15 2.86 -4.78
CA LEU A 278 4.01 1.88 -5.46
C LEU A 278 5.41 2.45 -5.73
N ASP A 279 6.42 1.83 -5.20
CA ASP A 279 7.81 2.08 -5.50
C ASP A 279 8.49 0.82 -6.04
N SER A 280 8.74 0.63 -7.34
CA SER A 280 8.43 1.53 -8.45
C SER A 280 7.73 0.80 -9.61
N ILE A 281 6.96 1.54 -10.40
CA ILE A 281 6.31 0.99 -11.60
C ILE A 281 7.33 0.61 -12.68
N THR A 282 8.47 1.28 -12.72
CA THR A 282 9.58 0.96 -13.62
C THR A 282 10.13 -0.44 -13.36
N ARG A 283 10.39 -0.75 -12.09
CA ARG A 283 10.88 -2.07 -11.68
C ARG A 283 9.82 -3.15 -11.84
N LEU A 284 8.56 -2.82 -11.57
CA LEU A 284 7.44 -3.71 -11.88
C LEU A 284 7.37 -4.02 -13.38
N GLY A 285 7.54 -3.03 -14.26
CA GLY A 285 7.60 -3.20 -15.70
C GLY A 285 8.74 -4.14 -16.13
N ARG A 286 9.92 -3.99 -15.53
CA ARG A 286 11.07 -4.89 -15.75
C ARG A 286 10.76 -6.33 -15.31
N ALA A 287 10.14 -6.50 -14.14
CA ALA A 287 9.76 -7.83 -13.63
C ALA A 287 8.78 -8.54 -14.57
N TYR A 288 7.76 -7.83 -15.04
CA TYR A 288 6.84 -8.39 -16.03
C TYR A 288 7.51 -8.71 -17.36
N ASN A 289 8.46 -7.89 -17.80
CA ASN A 289 9.24 -8.18 -19.02
C ASN A 289 10.07 -9.47 -18.88
N ALA A 290 10.62 -9.73 -17.70
CA ALA A 290 11.39 -10.94 -17.44
C ALA A 290 10.51 -12.21 -17.34
N VAL A 291 9.25 -12.08 -16.93
CA VAL A 291 8.33 -13.21 -16.71
C VAL A 291 7.44 -13.49 -17.92
N THR A 292 7.16 -12.47 -18.75
CA THR A 292 6.29 -12.63 -19.91
C THR A 292 6.95 -13.50 -20.99
N PRO A 293 6.26 -14.54 -21.49
CA PRO A 293 6.78 -15.30 -22.64
C PRO A 293 7.02 -14.39 -23.83
N SER A 294 8.15 -14.61 -24.52
CA SER A 294 8.51 -13.78 -25.68
C SER A 294 7.43 -13.83 -26.78
N SER A 295 6.96 -12.66 -27.17
CA SER A 295 6.01 -12.51 -28.29
C SER A 295 6.69 -12.56 -29.67
N GLY A 296 8.02 -12.55 -29.71
CA GLY A 296 8.81 -12.38 -30.94
C GLY A 296 8.88 -10.93 -31.44
N ARG A 297 8.22 -9.99 -30.76
CA ARG A 297 8.23 -8.55 -31.08
C ARG A 297 8.82 -7.78 -29.91
N VAL A 298 9.98 -7.20 -30.14
CA VAL A 298 10.73 -6.46 -29.13
C VAL A 298 10.69 -4.96 -29.48
N LEU A 299 10.26 -4.16 -28.51
CA LEU A 299 10.32 -2.69 -28.55
C LEU A 299 11.74 -2.20 -28.24
N SER A 300 11.98 -0.91 -28.41
CA SER A 300 13.25 -0.27 -28.00
C SER A 300 13.61 -0.62 -26.56
N GLY A 301 14.92 -0.80 -26.29
CA GLY A 301 15.40 -1.13 -24.96
C GLY A 301 15.18 -2.58 -24.51
N GLY A 302 14.81 -3.50 -25.41
CA GLY A 302 14.65 -4.93 -25.07
C GLY A 302 13.32 -5.28 -24.37
N LEU A 303 12.32 -4.42 -24.47
CA LEU A 303 11.01 -4.63 -23.90
C LEU A 303 10.12 -5.45 -24.85
N ASP A 304 9.55 -6.57 -24.39
CA ASP A 304 8.57 -7.33 -25.14
C ASP A 304 7.27 -6.53 -25.33
N ALA A 305 6.66 -6.58 -26.53
CA ALA A 305 5.47 -5.82 -26.87
C ALA A 305 4.26 -6.10 -25.94
N ASN A 306 4.19 -7.28 -25.33
CA ASN A 306 3.12 -7.68 -24.40
C ASN A 306 3.46 -7.45 -22.93
N ALA A 307 4.71 -7.15 -22.59
CA ALA A 307 5.20 -7.10 -21.20
C ALA A 307 4.45 -6.07 -20.35
N LEU A 308 4.10 -4.92 -20.91
CA LEU A 308 3.46 -3.83 -20.16
C LEU A 308 1.93 -3.91 -20.07
N GLN A 309 1.28 -4.90 -20.68
CA GLN A 309 -0.20 -5.01 -20.62
C GLN A 309 -0.69 -5.19 -19.17
N ARG A 310 -0.07 -6.09 -18.39
CA ARG A 310 -0.46 -6.33 -17.00
C ARG A 310 -0.11 -5.17 -16.08
N PRO A 311 1.10 -4.57 -16.11
CA PRO A 311 1.42 -3.34 -15.39
C PRO A 311 0.46 -2.18 -15.71
N LYS A 312 0.08 -2.00 -16.97
CA LYS A 312 -0.93 -1.00 -17.36
C LYS A 312 -2.31 -1.29 -16.77
N ARG A 313 -2.73 -2.56 -16.72
CA ARG A 313 -3.96 -2.96 -16.04
C ARG A 313 -3.90 -2.70 -14.54
N PHE A 314 -2.76 -2.96 -13.90
CA PHE A 314 -2.54 -2.64 -12.49
C PHE A 314 -2.75 -1.14 -12.26
N PHE A 315 -1.99 -0.30 -12.95
CA PHE A 315 -2.05 1.15 -12.80
C PHE A 315 -3.40 1.72 -13.27
N GLY A 316 -3.96 1.18 -14.35
CA GLY A 316 -5.27 1.55 -14.88
C GLY A 316 -6.47 1.15 -14.01
N ALA A 317 -6.26 0.30 -13.00
CA ALA A 317 -7.30 -0.04 -12.03
C ALA A 317 -7.66 1.14 -11.11
N ALA A 318 -6.77 2.13 -10.95
CA ALA A 318 -7.03 3.32 -10.16
C ALA A 318 -8.23 4.09 -10.71
N ARG A 319 -9.27 4.26 -9.88
CA ARG A 319 -10.53 4.95 -10.20
C ARG A 319 -11.29 5.35 -8.95
N ASN A 320 -12.04 6.42 -9.04
CA ASN A 320 -13.11 6.73 -8.10
C ASN A 320 -14.40 6.06 -8.58
N ILE A 321 -15.27 5.63 -7.66
CA ILE A 321 -16.46 4.83 -7.96
C ILE A 321 -17.71 5.60 -7.60
N GLU A 322 -18.68 5.62 -8.51
CA GLU A 322 -20.01 6.13 -8.25
C GLU A 322 -20.69 5.30 -7.14
N GLY A 323 -21.22 5.97 -6.12
CA GLY A 323 -21.87 5.29 -4.99
C GLY A 323 -20.94 4.84 -3.86
N GLY A 324 -19.64 5.13 -3.96
CA GLY A 324 -18.66 4.99 -2.88
C GLY A 324 -17.57 3.96 -3.13
N GLY A 325 -16.46 4.16 -2.40
CA GLY A 325 -15.22 3.43 -2.59
C GLY A 325 -14.33 4.05 -3.68
N SER A 326 -13.03 3.92 -3.51
CA SER A 326 -12.06 4.38 -4.51
C SER A 326 -10.77 3.57 -4.44
N LEU A 327 -10.09 3.43 -5.58
CA LEU A 327 -8.73 2.93 -5.66
C LEU A 327 -7.82 4.04 -6.19
N THR A 328 -6.97 4.57 -5.32
CA THR A 328 -5.94 5.54 -5.68
C THR A 328 -4.61 4.81 -5.83
N ILE A 329 -3.88 5.06 -6.90
CA ILE A 329 -2.53 4.50 -7.10
C ILE A 329 -1.58 5.65 -7.42
N ILE A 330 -0.59 5.86 -6.55
CA ILE A 330 0.52 6.79 -6.75
C ILE A 330 1.77 5.95 -6.93
N ALA A 331 2.31 5.93 -8.14
CA ALA A 331 3.47 5.12 -8.48
C ALA A 331 4.68 5.98 -8.79
N THR A 332 5.86 5.56 -8.36
CA THR A 332 7.12 6.20 -8.79
C THR A 332 7.57 5.64 -10.12
N ALA A 333 8.02 6.50 -11.01
CA ALA A 333 8.67 6.13 -12.27
C ALA A 333 10.10 6.65 -12.27
N LEU A 334 11.06 5.76 -12.52
CA LEU A 334 12.48 6.09 -12.55
C LEU A 334 12.86 6.58 -13.95
N ILE A 335 13.51 7.74 -14.01
CA ILE A 335 14.06 8.33 -15.23
C ILE A 335 15.55 8.63 -15.04
N ASP A 336 16.26 8.93 -16.13
CA ASP A 336 17.71 9.27 -16.14
C ASP A 336 18.57 8.19 -15.47
N THR A 337 18.17 6.93 -15.59
CA THR A 337 18.90 5.78 -15.04
C THR A 337 20.02 5.29 -15.99
N GLY A 338 20.09 5.83 -17.20
CA GLY A 338 20.94 5.32 -18.27
C GLY A 338 20.40 4.07 -18.96
N SER A 339 19.21 3.59 -18.56
CA SER A 339 18.54 2.42 -19.15
C SER A 339 17.50 2.85 -20.19
N ARG A 340 17.69 2.45 -21.43
CA ARG A 340 16.73 2.70 -22.51
C ARG A 340 15.38 1.99 -22.28
N MET A 341 15.39 0.87 -21.57
CA MET A 341 14.16 0.18 -21.16
C MET A 341 13.32 1.04 -20.22
N ASP A 342 13.93 1.72 -19.24
CA ASP A 342 13.23 2.58 -18.28
C ASP A 342 12.59 3.78 -18.97
N GLU A 343 13.25 4.35 -19.97
CA GLU A 343 12.70 5.44 -20.79
C GLU A 343 11.44 4.99 -21.54
N VAL A 344 11.47 3.80 -22.14
CA VAL A 344 10.32 3.23 -22.84
C VAL A 344 9.19 2.94 -21.84
N ILE A 345 9.48 2.33 -20.68
CA ILE A 345 8.49 2.06 -19.65
C ILE A 345 7.85 3.39 -19.20
N PHE A 346 8.65 4.41 -18.90
CA PHE A 346 8.13 5.72 -18.48
C PHE A 346 7.19 6.34 -19.53
N GLU A 347 7.58 6.39 -20.80
CA GLU A 347 6.74 6.95 -21.88
C GLU A 347 5.41 6.19 -22.03
N GLU A 348 5.41 4.87 -21.85
CA GLU A 348 4.20 4.03 -21.90
C GLU A 348 3.23 4.27 -20.71
N PHE A 349 3.72 4.74 -19.57
CA PHE A 349 2.89 5.09 -18.40
C PHE A 349 2.48 6.56 -18.33
N LYS A 350 3.28 7.48 -18.88
CA LYS A 350 3.06 8.92 -18.89
C LYS A 350 1.66 9.30 -19.40
N GLY A 351 1.22 8.68 -20.49
CA GLY A 351 -0.13 8.91 -21.04
C GLY A 351 -1.28 8.25 -20.27
N THR A 352 -0.97 7.33 -19.34
CA THR A 352 -1.99 6.56 -18.59
C THR A 352 -2.41 7.27 -17.30
N GLY A 353 -1.54 8.08 -16.71
CA GLY A 353 -1.79 8.87 -15.51
C GLY A 353 -2.71 10.07 -15.74
N ASN A 354 -3.33 10.55 -14.65
CA ASN A 354 -4.09 11.80 -14.62
C ASN A 354 -3.53 12.81 -13.59
N MET A 355 -2.35 12.52 -13.05
CA MET A 355 -1.58 13.38 -12.16
C MET A 355 -0.10 13.05 -12.31
N GLU A 356 0.74 14.07 -12.34
CA GLU A 356 2.19 13.91 -12.45
C GLU A 356 2.90 14.85 -11.48
N ILE A 357 3.87 14.31 -10.71
CA ILE A 357 4.82 15.08 -9.90
C ILE A 357 6.21 14.82 -10.45
N TYR A 358 6.86 15.84 -10.96
CA TYR A 358 8.24 15.74 -11.48
C TYR A 358 9.22 16.17 -10.41
N LEU A 359 10.17 15.28 -10.09
CA LEU A 359 11.32 15.62 -9.26
C LEU A 359 12.47 16.07 -10.16
N ASP A 360 13.21 17.10 -9.72
CA ASP A 360 14.32 17.69 -10.45
C ASP A 360 15.64 17.43 -9.70
N ARG A 361 16.63 16.88 -10.44
CA ARG A 361 17.96 16.59 -9.91
C ARG A 361 18.73 17.84 -9.53
N HIS A 362 18.57 18.94 -10.28
CA HIS A 362 19.28 20.19 -10.01
C HIS A 362 18.82 20.84 -8.69
N LEU A 363 17.53 20.73 -8.35
CA LEU A 363 17.01 21.13 -7.04
C LEU A 363 17.67 20.32 -5.92
N ALA A 364 17.73 18.99 -6.08
CA ALA A 364 18.32 18.11 -5.09
C ALA A 364 19.82 18.35 -4.91
N GLU A 365 20.58 18.61 -5.99
CA GLU A 365 21.99 18.97 -5.96
C GLU A 365 22.23 20.27 -5.21
N LYS A 366 21.34 21.26 -5.33
CA LYS A 366 21.35 22.50 -4.54
C LYS A 366 20.77 22.39 -3.14
N ARG A 367 20.34 21.19 -2.72
CA ARG A 367 19.70 20.95 -1.41
C ARG A 367 18.40 21.71 -1.19
N VAL A 368 17.68 22.00 -2.27
CA VAL A 368 16.34 22.57 -2.23
C VAL A 368 15.33 21.43 -2.17
N PHE A 369 14.58 21.29 -1.07
CA PHE A 369 13.59 20.24 -0.87
C PHE A 369 12.24 20.80 -0.42
N PRO A 370 11.11 20.24 -0.93
CA PRO A 370 11.02 19.13 -1.89
C PRO A 370 11.60 19.50 -3.25
N ALA A 371 12.30 18.55 -3.88
CA ALA A 371 12.91 18.78 -5.18
C ALA A 371 11.89 18.63 -6.32
N ILE A 372 10.76 19.33 -6.23
CA ILE A 372 9.63 19.27 -7.18
C ILE A 372 9.78 20.35 -8.24
N ASP A 373 9.75 19.97 -9.52
CA ASP A 373 9.59 20.91 -10.62
C ASP A 373 8.13 21.34 -10.74
N ILE A 374 7.82 22.53 -10.23
CA ILE A 374 6.46 23.06 -10.17
C ILE A 374 5.84 23.25 -11.56
N ASN A 375 6.65 23.63 -12.52
CA ASN A 375 6.17 23.96 -13.87
C ASN A 375 5.70 22.73 -14.65
N ARG A 376 6.29 21.55 -14.34
CA ARG A 376 5.94 20.26 -14.97
C ARG A 376 4.93 19.46 -14.16
N THR A 377 4.71 19.85 -12.90
CA THR A 377 3.85 19.10 -11.96
C THR A 377 2.40 19.58 -12.03
N GLY A 378 1.44 18.66 -12.01
CA GLY A 378 0.03 19.02 -12.03
C GLY A 378 -0.92 17.82 -11.98
N THR A 379 -2.20 18.13 -11.74
CA THR A 379 -3.32 17.18 -11.72
C THR A 379 -4.34 17.58 -12.77
N ARG A 380 -4.79 16.60 -13.56
CA ARG A 380 -5.91 16.79 -14.50
C ARG A 380 -7.21 16.93 -13.72
N LYS A 381 -8.07 17.85 -14.13
CA LYS A 381 -9.34 18.13 -13.43
C LYS A 381 -9.14 18.55 -11.98
N GLU A 382 -8.11 19.37 -11.70
CA GLU A 382 -7.88 19.94 -10.37
C GLU A 382 -9.03 20.82 -9.89
N ASP A 383 -9.86 21.31 -10.82
CA ASP A 383 -11.11 22.05 -10.58
C ASP A 383 -12.14 21.24 -9.78
N LEU A 384 -12.09 19.90 -9.80
CA LEU A 384 -12.95 19.05 -8.98
C LEU A 384 -12.42 18.85 -7.54
N LEU A 385 -11.15 19.20 -7.30
CA LEU A 385 -10.44 18.95 -6.03
C LEU A 385 -10.15 20.22 -5.24
N LEU A 386 -10.18 21.38 -5.88
CA LEU A 386 -9.92 22.68 -5.29
C LEU A 386 -11.20 23.54 -5.36
N SER A 387 -11.46 24.33 -4.32
CA SER A 387 -12.53 25.32 -4.39
C SER A 387 -12.18 26.41 -5.41
N ASP A 388 -13.20 27.06 -5.98
CA ASP A 388 -13.04 28.09 -7.02
C ASP A 388 -12.08 29.21 -6.60
N ASP A 389 -12.11 29.63 -5.34
CA ASP A 389 -11.24 30.68 -4.83
C ASP A 389 -9.78 30.23 -4.73
N VAL A 390 -9.54 29.01 -4.24
CA VAL A 390 -8.19 28.42 -4.18
C VAL A 390 -7.66 28.19 -5.59
N LEU A 391 -8.48 27.65 -6.48
CA LEU A 391 -8.10 27.38 -7.87
C LEU A 391 -7.66 28.64 -8.61
N LYS A 392 -8.42 29.73 -8.52
CA LYS A 392 -8.07 31.02 -9.12
C LYS A 392 -6.71 31.52 -8.64
N ARG A 393 -6.44 31.43 -7.34
CA ARG A 393 -5.17 31.88 -6.73
C ARG A 393 -4.01 30.98 -7.11
N VAL A 394 -4.21 29.65 -7.15
CA VAL A 394 -3.21 28.70 -7.66
C VAL A 394 -2.87 28.99 -9.11
N TRP A 395 -3.84 29.35 -9.96
CA TRP A 395 -3.56 29.74 -11.34
C TRP A 395 -2.78 31.07 -11.45
N ILE A 396 -3.06 32.04 -10.59
CA ILE A 396 -2.25 33.26 -10.51
C ILE A 396 -0.83 32.94 -10.08
N LEU A 397 -0.67 32.09 -9.06
CA LEU A 397 0.62 31.63 -8.58
C LEU A 397 1.43 30.93 -9.70
N ARG A 398 0.79 30.00 -10.44
CA ARG A 398 1.41 29.33 -11.59
C ARG A 398 1.87 30.32 -12.67
N LYS A 399 1.09 31.37 -12.95
CA LYS A 399 1.48 32.42 -13.91
C LYS A 399 2.71 33.20 -13.44
N ILE A 400 2.85 33.44 -12.14
CA ILE A 400 4.03 34.12 -11.55
C ILE A 400 5.25 33.20 -11.64
N LEU A 401 5.09 31.91 -11.37
CA LEU A 401 6.18 30.92 -11.33
C LEU A 401 6.64 30.46 -12.73
N ALA A 402 5.75 30.43 -13.73
CA ALA A 402 6.02 29.92 -15.07
C ALA A 402 7.24 30.50 -15.79
N PRO A 403 7.56 31.82 -15.71
CA PRO A 403 8.76 32.38 -16.34
C PRO A 403 10.07 32.08 -15.57
N MET A 404 10.00 31.57 -14.36
CA MET A 404 11.14 31.27 -13.50
C MET A 404 11.76 29.91 -13.82
N SER A 405 13.05 29.74 -13.55
CA SER A 405 13.67 28.41 -13.60
C SER A 405 13.06 27.47 -12.53
N SER A 406 13.26 26.16 -12.67
CA SER A 406 12.75 25.18 -11.66
C SER A 406 13.26 25.49 -10.26
N ILE A 407 14.51 25.99 -10.16
CA ILE A 407 15.15 26.35 -8.90
C ILE A 407 14.52 27.62 -8.32
N ASP A 408 14.51 28.69 -9.10
CA ASP A 408 14.01 29.98 -8.63
C ASP A 408 12.53 29.90 -8.25
N SER A 409 11.73 29.16 -9.01
CA SER A 409 10.29 28.95 -8.73
C SER A 409 10.06 28.22 -7.42
N MET A 410 10.85 27.15 -7.13
CA MET A 410 10.72 26.40 -5.90
C MET A 410 11.24 27.20 -4.69
N GLU A 411 12.39 27.86 -4.80
CA GLU A 411 12.94 28.69 -3.73
C GLU A 411 11.98 29.83 -3.38
N PHE A 412 11.43 30.52 -4.39
CA PHE A 412 10.42 31.56 -4.20
C PHE A 412 9.18 31.03 -3.48
N LEU A 413 8.64 29.88 -3.93
CA LEU A 413 7.46 29.30 -3.30
C LEU A 413 7.71 28.92 -1.84
N LEU A 414 8.83 28.24 -1.57
CA LEU A 414 9.20 27.83 -0.22
C LEU A 414 9.43 29.00 0.72
N ASP A 415 10.07 30.07 0.24
CA ASP A 415 10.28 31.30 1.03
C ASP A 415 8.94 31.89 1.48
N LYS A 416 7.99 32.02 0.55
CA LYS A 416 6.65 32.56 0.86
C LYS A 416 5.84 31.62 1.76
N MET A 417 5.97 30.30 1.58
CA MET A 417 5.23 29.34 2.40
C MET A 417 5.77 29.21 3.83
N ARG A 418 7.08 29.41 4.05
CA ARG A 418 7.70 29.37 5.40
C ARG A 418 7.16 30.45 6.33
N GLY A 419 6.67 31.54 5.81
CA GLY A 419 6.04 32.62 6.59
C GLY A 419 4.60 32.33 7.02
N THR A 420 4.05 31.15 6.69
CA THR A 420 2.64 30.81 6.92
C THR A 420 2.48 29.44 7.56
N LYS A 421 1.48 29.27 8.43
CA LYS A 421 1.23 28.04 9.17
C LYS A 421 0.45 27.00 8.36
N SER A 422 -0.34 27.45 7.38
CA SER A 422 -1.19 26.58 6.57
C SER A 422 -1.26 27.06 5.12
N ASN A 423 -1.76 26.21 4.23
CA ASN A 423 -2.04 26.57 2.85
C ASN A 423 -3.17 27.61 2.74
N GLU A 424 -4.14 27.55 3.64
CA GLU A 424 -5.21 28.54 3.72
C GLU A 424 -4.64 29.92 4.04
N GLU A 425 -3.77 30.02 5.05
CA GLU A 425 -3.10 31.27 5.42
C GLU A 425 -2.23 31.80 4.25
N PHE A 426 -1.48 30.91 3.60
CA PHE A 426 -0.66 31.24 2.44
C PHE A 426 -1.51 31.80 1.28
N ILE A 427 -2.58 31.12 0.92
CA ILE A 427 -3.50 31.56 -0.15
C ILE A 427 -4.18 32.88 0.21
N ASN A 428 -4.54 33.09 1.47
CA ASN A 428 -5.14 34.35 1.93
C ASN A 428 -4.13 35.51 1.94
N ALA A 429 -2.85 35.25 2.24
CA ALA A 429 -1.79 36.26 2.18
C ALA A 429 -1.51 36.77 0.76
N MET A 430 -1.78 35.95 -0.27
CA MET A 430 -1.65 36.37 -1.67
C MET A 430 -2.70 37.43 -2.11
N SER A 431 -3.71 37.67 -1.29
CA SER A 431 -4.80 38.65 -1.58
C SER A 431 -4.50 40.04 -1.07
N LYS A 432 -3.41 40.21 -0.33
CA LYS A 432 -2.92 41.50 0.19
C LYS A 432 -1.74 41.98 -0.64
#